data_f2f8b95193d34d73ed12f08aa4a06afb
#
_entry.id   f2f8b95193d34d73ed12f08aa4a06afb
#
_cell.length_a   1.000
_cell.length_b   1.000
_cell.length_c   1.000
_cell.angle_alpha   90.00
_cell.angle_beta   90.00
_cell.angle_gamma   90.00
#
_symmetry.space_group_name_H-M   'P 1'
#
loop_
_entity.id
_entity.type
_entity.pdbx_description
1 polymer ?
#
loop_
_entity_poly.entity_id
_entity_poly.type
_entity_poly.pdbx_seq_one_letter_code
_entity_poly.pdbx_strand_id
1 'polypeptide(L)'
;MNQDVDVQSSTPDFAYRLFNIKNQTLENSNMNNLTNEKGNSQITLVDALTGNYFSIAGTVIGIIQCTPNVAVLFTYVSASSNIIYKLTYDKEANVIRVRTVATGNFGIPKTHIKDGKTQDVQVSGVFVYEHSELQKIYWVDGINQLRYLNIADSNSNLPITEVNKLNSCPSFKMDHHIEVKRINGGGVFTSGVIQYAFTYFNKNGAETNIVDMTPLYYIGEEHRGIMADETVGCSYEVTVKNPDTSFDYIRLYSIMRTSLNGQPVVRIVKDIKLK
;
A
#
# COMPACT_ATOMS: atom_id res chain seq x y z
N MET A 1 -8.45 25.92 32.29
CA MET A 1 -9.52 25.94 31.29
C MET A 1 -8.90 25.42 30.00
N ASN A 2 -9.01 24.12 29.77
CA ASN A 2 -8.57 23.54 28.49
C ASN A 2 -9.53 24.05 27.42
N GLN A 3 -9.08 24.94 26.58
CA GLN A 3 -9.75 25.15 25.32
C GLN A 3 -9.38 23.96 24.43
N ASP A 4 -10.27 22.99 24.35
CA ASP A 4 -10.30 22.08 23.24
C ASP A 4 -10.37 22.93 21.96
N VAL A 5 -9.28 22.94 21.23
CA VAL A 5 -9.27 23.55 19.90
C VAL A 5 -10.24 22.70 19.10
N ASP A 6 -11.38 23.27 18.78
CA ASP A 6 -12.41 22.61 17.99
C ASP A 6 -11.85 22.31 16.59
N VAL A 7 -11.44 21.06 16.40
CA VAL A 7 -10.85 20.53 15.18
C VAL A 7 -11.89 20.39 14.06
N GLN A 8 -13.13 20.85 14.30
CA GLN A 8 -14.27 20.66 13.38
C GLN A 8 -14.44 21.76 12.32
N SER A 9 -13.59 22.78 12.26
CA SER A 9 -13.72 23.72 11.16
C SER A 9 -13.12 23.15 9.87
N SER A 10 -13.99 22.70 9.02
CA SER A 10 -13.77 22.10 7.69
C SER A 10 -13.22 23.08 6.66
N THR A 11 -12.18 23.86 6.95
CA THR A 11 -11.69 24.87 6.04
C THR A 11 -10.22 24.62 5.67
N PRO A 12 -9.77 25.13 4.51
CA PRO A 12 -8.37 25.05 4.07
C PRO A 12 -7.35 25.54 5.09
N ASP A 13 -7.77 26.29 6.11
CA ASP A 13 -6.96 26.75 7.23
C ASP A 13 -6.33 25.62 8.07
N PHE A 14 -6.85 24.41 7.97
CA PHE A 14 -6.36 23.31 8.78
C PHE A 14 -4.91 22.93 8.45
N ALA A 15 -4.54 22.94 7.18
CA ALA A 15 -3.16 22.70 6.77
C ALA A 15 -2.19 23.78 7.26
N TYR A 16 -2.64 25.02 7.34
CA TYR A 16 -1.84 26.14 7.87
C TYR A 16 -1.65 26.04 9.39
N ARG A 17 -2.64 25.56 10.11
CA ARG A 17 -2.57 25.41 11.58
C ARG A 17 -1.60 24.31 12.01
N LEU A 18 -1.47 23.22 11.26
CA LEU A 18 -0.57 22.11 11.60
C LEU A 18 0.91 22.51 11.64
N PHE A 19 1.33 23.47 10.84
CA PHE A 19 2.71 23.95 10.83
C PHE A 19 2.95 25.11 11.81
N ASN A 20 1.90 25.71 12.34
CA ASN A 20 1.97 26.83 13.29
C ASN A 20 1.71 26.46 14.76
N ILE A 21 1.37 25.22 15.07
CA ILE A 21 1.22 24.78 16.46
C ILE A 21 2.61 24.62 17.08
N LYS A 22 3.11 25.64 17.70
CA LYS A 22 4.12 25.49 18.75
C LYS A 22 3.40 25.04 20.00
N ASN A 23 3.52 23.76 20.36
CA ASN A 23 3.29 23.33 21.71
C ASN A 23 4.33 23.99 22.59
N GLN A 24 4.02 25.12 23.16
CA GLN A 24 4.77 25.67 24.28
C GLN A 24 4.24 24.98 25.54
N THR A 25 4.86 23.88 25.92
CA THR A 25 4.84 23.41 27.29
C THR A 25 5.56 24.48 28.12
N LEU A 26 4.79 25.36 28.73
CA LEU A 26 5.28 26.27 29.75
C LEU A 26 5.57 25.44 31.00
N GLU A 27 6.84 25.23 31.28
CA GLU A 27 7.34 24.70 32.53
C GLU A 27 7.19 25.73 33.67
N ASN A 28 6.04 26.29 33.91
CA ASN A 28 5.69 26.95 35.18
C ASN A 28 4.21 27.33 35.18
N SER A 29 3.47 26.63 35.96
CA SER A 29 2.02 26.57 36.00
C SER A 29 1.31 27.73 36.72
N ASN A 30 1.83 28.94 36.77
CA ASN A 30 1.19 30.01 37.52
C ASN A 30 1.03 31.36 36.83
N MET A 31 1.18 31.46 35.52
CA MET A 31 0.80 32.67 34.81
C MET A 31 0.03 32.36 33.53
N ASN A 32 -1.25 32.73 33.54
CA ASN A 32 -2.04 32.91 32.33
C ASN A 32 -1.49 34.12 31.55
N ASN A 33 -0.35 33.98 30.92
CA ASN A 33 0.09 34.96 29.94
C ASN A 33 -0.57 34.57 28.61
N LEU A 34 -1.64 35.27 28.26
CA LEU A 34 -2.09 35.40 26.88
C LEU A 34 -0.98 36.17 26.12
N THR A 35 0.04 35.47 25.68
CA THR A 35 0.94 36.01 24.66
C THR A 35 0.12 36.10 23.39
N ASN A 36 0.07 37.26 22.74
CA ASN A 36 -0.46 37.43 21.41
C ASN A 36 0.13 36.32 20.52
N GLU A 37 -0.72 35.42 20.04
CA GLU A 37 -0.30 34.48 19.01
C GLU A 37 0.33 35.31 17.89
N LYS A 38 1.58 35.01 17.55
CA LYS A 38 2.21 35.62 16.38
C LYS A 38 1.29 35.32 15.23
N GLY A 39 0.77 36.36 14.57
CA GLY A 39 -0.17 36.24 13.49
C GLY A 39 0.30 35.17 12.48
N ASN A 40 -0.62 34.39 11.96
CA ASN A 40 -0.32 33.36 10.98
C ASN A 40 0.44 33.98 9.80
N SER A 41 1.67 33.56 9.57
CA SER A 41 2.41 33.97 8.38
C SER A 41 1.93 33.10 7.20
N GLN A 42 1.61 33.74 6.08
CA GLN A 42 1.27 33.03 4.86
C GLN A 42 2.53 32.31 4.35
N ILE A 43 2.45 30.98 4.19
CA ILE A 43 3.52 30.18 3.61
C ILE A 43 3.18 29.87 2.16
N THR A 44 4.15 30.07 1.26
CA THR A 44 3.98 29.79 -0.16
C THR A 44 4.08 28.29 -0.43
N LEU A 45 3.14 27.77 -1.22
CA LEU A 45 3.20 26.40 -1.73
C LEU A 45 3.92 26.40 -3.08
N VAL A 46 4.90 25.51 -3.22
CA VAL A 46 5.65 25.32 -4.46
C VAL A 46 5.65 23.87 -4.87
N ASP A 47 5.62 23.62 -6.15
CA ASP A 47 5.76 22.28 -6.68
C ASP A 47 7.15 21.72 -6.37
N ALA A 48 7.20 20.50 -5.81
CA ALA A 48 8.45 19.91 -5.34
C ALA A 48 9.44 19.55 -6.46
N LEU A 49 8.95 19.42 -7.71
CA LEU A 49 9.76 19.05 -8.87
C LEU A 49 10.21 20.26 -9.66
N THR A 50 9.33 21.25 -9.84
CA THR A 50 9.57 22.41 -10.70
C THR A 50 9.93 23.67 -9.94
N GLY A 51 9.61 23.74 -8.64
CA GLY A 51 9.77 24.94 -7.81
C GLY A 51 8.76 26.06 -8.08
N ASN A 52 7.83 25.87 -9.03
CA ASN A 52 6.82 26.86 -9.37
C ASN A 52 5.73 26.94 -8.30
N TYR A 53 4.99 28.05 -8.28
CA TYR A 53 3.81 28.19 -7.43
C TYR A 53 2.85 27.02 -7.60
N PHE A 54 2.33 26.49 -6.48
CA PHE A 54 1.43 25.34 -6.47
C PHE A 54 0.11 25.70 -5.78
N SER A 55 -0.99 25.20 -6.33
CA SER A 55 -2.33 25.31 -5.72
C SER A 55 -2.88 23.92 -5.48
N ILE A 56 -3.34 23.67 -4.25
CA ILE A 56 -3.99 22.40 -3.89
C ILE A 56 -5.39 22.38 -4.48
N ALA A 57 -5.68 21.32 -5.24
CA ALA A 57 -6.99 21.11 -5.84
C ALA A 57 -7.91 20.33 -4.91
N GLY A 58 -9.20 20.70 -4.89
CA GLY A 58 -10.25 19.99 -4.18
C GLY A 58 -10.45 20.39 -2.72
N THR A 59 -11.35 19.67 -2.04
CA THR A 59 -11.65 19.84 -0.61
C THR A 59 -10.79 18.87 0.19
N VAL A 60 -10.15 19.34 1.26
CA VAL A 60 -9.37 18.50 2.18
C VAL A 60 -10.32 17.57 2.93
N ILE A 61 -10.03 16.27 2.91
CA ILE A 61 -10.80 15.21 3.58
C ILE A 61 -9.97 14.44 4.60
N GLY A 62 -8.70 14.78 4.76
CA GLY A 62 -7.84 14.21 5.79
C GLY A 62 -6.39 14.65 5.65
N ILE A 63 -5.67 14.49 6.75
CA ILE A 63 -4.24 14.76 6.82
C ILE A 63 -3.56 13.77 7.75
N ILE A 64 -2.39 13.30 7.36
CA ILE A 64 -1.54 12.42 8.17
C ILE A 64 -0.22 13.15 8.40
N GLN A 65 0.08 13.45 9.67
CA GLN A 65 1.40 13.97 10.04
C GLN A 65 2.41 12.83 10.03
N CYS A 66 3.45 12.96 9.23
CA CYS A 66 4.50 11.94 9.09
C CYS A 66 5.70 12.26 9.99
N THR A 67 6.25 13.44 9.85
CA THR A 67 7.36 13.96 10.65
C THR A 67 7.07 15.43 10.98
N PRO A 68 7.85 16.11 11.82
CA PRO A 68 7.62 17.54 12.07
C PRO A 68 7.57 18.43 10.82
N ASN A 69 8.22 17.98 9.74
CA ASN A 69 8.31 18.75 8.50
C ASN A 69 7.58 18.09 7.32
N VAL A 70 6.97 16.93 7.50
CA VAL A 70 6.31 16.18 6.41
C VAL A 70 4.91 15.79 6.83
N ALA A 71 3.94 16.09 5.99
CA ALA A 71 2.57 15.65 6.11
C ALA A 71 2.03 15.14 4.77
N VAL A 72 0.99 14.32 4.82
CA VAL A 72 0.26 13.86 3.64
C VAL A 72 -1.17 14.34 3.71
N LEU A 73 -1.60 15.01 2.66
CA LEU A 73 -2.91 15.63 2.53
C LEU A 73 -3.77 14.84 1.55
N PHE A 74 -5.00 14.53 1.94
CA PHE A 74 -5.99 13.87 1.11
C PHE A 74 -7.04 14.87 0.66
N THR A 75 -7.32 14.92 -0.65
CA THR A 75 -8.33 15.82 -1.20
C THR A 75 -9.37 15.09 -2.03
N TYR A 76 -10.60 15.57 -1.93
CA TYR A 76 -11.71 15.23 -2.81
C TYR A 76 -11.84 16.31 -3.87
N VAL A 77 -11.70 15.95 -5.14
CA VAL A 77 -11.85 16.88 -6.27
C VAL A 77 -13.23 16.71 -6.90
N SER A 78 -13.62 15.45 -7.15
CA SER A 78 -14.93 15.10 -7.72
C SER A 78 -15.28 13.65 -7.36
N ALA A 79 -16.48 13.21 -7.73
CA ALA A 79 -16.93 11.82 -7.51
C ALA A 79 -16.00 10.76 -8.13
N SER A 80 -15.23 11.13 -9.15
CA SER A 80 -14.29 10.26 -9.86
C SER A 80 -12.82 10.66 -9.67
N SER A 81 -12.52 11.61 -8.78
CA SER A 81 -11.16 12.11 -8.64
C SER A 81 -10.84 12.49 -7.19
N ASN A 82 -9.82 11.85 -6.68
CA ASN A 82 -9.14 12.18 -5.43
C ASN A 82 -7.67 12.44 -5.72
N ILE A 83 -7.04 13.30 -4.95
CA ILE A 83 -5.59 13.55 -5.04
C ILE A 83 -5.00 13.44 -3.64
N ILE A 84 -3.83 12.81 -3.56
CA ILE A 84 -3.02 12.71 -2.35
C ILE A 84 -1.73 13.47 -2.59
N TYR A 85 -1.44 14.43 -1.72
CA TYR A 85 -0.25 15.27 -1.78
C TYR A 85 0.67 14.97 -0.61
N LYS A 86 1.97 14.87 -0.87
CA LYS A 86 3.03 14.97 0.15
C LYS A 86 3.43 16.43 0.28
N LEU A 87 3.38 16.94 1.49
CA LEU A 87 3.78 18.28 1.86
C LEU A 87 5.08 18.19 2.63
N THR A 88 6.11 18.90 2.20
CA THR A 88 7.40 18.97 2.89
C THR A 88 7.74 20.44 3.19
N TYR A 89 7.84 20.78 4.47
CA TYR A 89 8.24 22.12 4.87
C TYR A 89 9.75 22.30 4.72
N ASP A 90 10.14 23.20 3.83
CA ASP A 90 11.51 23.64 3.66
C ASP A 90 11.72 24.88 4.56
N LYS A 91 12.42 24.66 5.66
CA LYS A 91 12.63 25.67 6.68
C LYS A 91 13.57 26.80 6.19
N GLU A 92 14.51 26.49 5.32
CA GLU A 92 15.50 27.47 4.81
C GLU A 92 14.83 28.42 3.82
N ALA A 93 14.06 27.89 2.89
CA ALA A 93 13.33 28.68 1.91
C ALA A 93 12.00 29.24 2.46
N ASN A 94 11.54 28.80 3.63
CA ASN A 94 10.24 29.12 4.22
C ASN A 94 9.06 28.87 3.28
N VAL A 95 9.08 27.74 2.60
CA VAL A 95 8.05 27.28 1.66
C VAL A 95 7.59 25.87 2.00
N ILE A 96 6.40 25.48 1.56
CA ILE A 96 5.97 24.09 1.56
C ILE A 96 6.13 23.53 0.15
N ARG A 97 6.97 22.52 -0.01
CA ARG A 97 7.12 21.76 -1.24
C ARG A 97 6.00 20.74 -1.33
N VAL A 98 5.22 20.80 -2.40
CA VAL A 98 4.07 19.92 -2.65
C VAL A 98 4.42 18.94 -3.75
N ARG A 99 4.24 17.65 -3.49
CA ARG A 99 4.37 16.59 -4.49
C ARG A 99 3.06 15.81 -4.58
N THR A 100 2.49 15.66 -5.76
CA THR A 100 1.40 14.73 -5.98
C THR A 100 1.94 13.31 -5.88
N VAL A 101 1.42 12.52 -4.93
CA VAL A 101 1.87 11.12 -4.70
C VAL A 101 0.84 10.09 -5.16
N ALA A 102 -0.43 10.47 -5.27
CA ALA A 102 -1.44 9.67 -5.94
C ALA A 102 -2.55 10.56 -6.51
N THR A 103 -3.13 10.16 -7.64
CA THR A 103 -4.25 10.85 -8.28
C THR A 103 -5.10 9.86 -9.06
N GLY A 104 -6.42 9.90 -8.89
CA GLY A 104 -7.32 9.00 -9.59
C GLY A 104 -8.66 8.82 -8.86
N ASN A 105 -9.45 7.88 -9.36
CA ASN A 105 -10.69 7.49 -8.69
C ASN A 105 -10.38 6.46 -7.59
N PHE A 106 -10.26 6.95 -6.36
CA PHE A 106 -10.00 6.09 -5.21
C PHE A 106 -11.28 5.73 -4.45
N GLY A 107 -12.46 6.18 -4.92
CA GLY A 107 -13.74 5.89 -4.29
C GLY A 107 -13.88 6.50 -2.90
N ILE A 108 -13.20 7.61 -2.62
CA ILE A 108 -13.32 8.35 -1.37
C ILE A 108 -14.23 9.55 -1.63
N PRO A 109 -15.50 9.51 -1.22
CA PRO A 109 -16.42 10.63 -1.41
C PRO A 109 -16.14 11.75 -0.41
N LYS A 110 -16.73 12.93 -0.64
CA LYS A 110 -16.68 14.02 0.33
C LYS A 110 -17.50 13.72 1.57
N THR A 111 -18.68 13.13 1.38
CA THR A 111 -19.62 12.79 2.44
C THR A 111 -20.11 11.36 2.29
N HIS A 112 -20.51 10.74 3.38
CA HIS A 112 -21.18 9.45 3.41
C HIS A 112 -22.38 9.47 4.36
N ILE A 113 -23.27 8.49 4.21
CA ILE A 113 -24.40 8.32 5.12
C ILE A 113 -24.00 7.29 6.18
N LYS A 114 -23.98 7.72 7.43
CA LYS A 114 -23.75 6.86 8.58
C LYS A 114 -24.89 7.08 9.58
N ASP A 115 -25.52 6.00 10.02
CA ASP A 115 -26.67 6.04 10.95
C ASP A 115 -27.81 6.97 10.49
N GLY A 116 -28.07 6.99 9.18
CA GLY A 116 -29.10 7.84 8.58
C GLY A 116 -28.76 9.33 8.48
N LYS A 117 -27.55 9.73 8.84
CA LYS A 117 -27.07 11.12 8.77
C LYS A 117 -25.93 11.25 7.77
N THR A 118 -25.98 12.34 6.98
CA THR A 118 -24.86 12.72 6.12
C THR A 118 -23.72 13.27 6.97
N GLN A 119 -22.53 12.69 6.84
CA GLN A 119 -21.31 13.09 7.56
C GLN A 119 -20.18 13.30 6.56
N ASP A 120 -19.29 14.23 6.85
CA ASP A 120 -18.06 14.40 6.08
C ASP A 120 -17.15 13.18 6.28
N VAL A 121 -16.54 12.73 5.19
CA VAL A 121 -15.54 11.68 5.25
C VAL A 121 -14.26 12.24 5.85
N GLN A 122 -13.71 11.55 6.82
CA GLN A 122 -12.41 11.86 7.42
C GLN A 122 -11.45 10.70 7.20
N VAL A 123 -10.38 10.98 6.47
CA VAL A 123 -9.28 10.03 6.30
C VAL A 123 -8.38 10.12 7.52
N SER A 124 -8.17 8.98 8.17
CA SER A 124 -7.27 8.82 9.32
C SER A 124 -6.20 7.79 9.01
N GLY A 125 -5.00 7.97 9.53
CA GLY A 125 -3.94 7.02 9.26
C GLY A 125 -2.68 7.23 10.09
N VAL A 126 -1.69 6.40 9.80
CA VAL A 126 -0.40 6.40 10.46
C VAL A 126 0.73 6.40 9.44
N PHE A 127 1.85 6.94 9.84
CA PHE A 127 3.10 6.92 9.07
C PHE A 127 4.07 5.93 9.68
N VAL A 128 4.72 5.12 8.84
CA VAL A 128 5.76 4.16 9.23
C VAL A 128 7.01 4.44 8.41
N TYR A 129 8.09 4.77 9.09
CA TYR A 129 9.41 4.90 8.49
C TYR A 129 10.19 3.60 8.68
N GLU A 130 10.49 2.90 7.60
CA GLU A 130 11.32 1.69 7.63
C GLU A 130 12.78 2.06 7.27
N HIS A 131 12.98 2.75 6.13
CA HIS A 131 14.24 3.33 5.70
C HIS A 131 14.01 4.42 4.63
N SER A 132 15.07 5.05 4.13
CA SER A 132 14.98 6.19 3.19
C SER A 132 14.15 5.93 1.94
N GLU A 133 14.14 4.70 1.43
CA GLU A 133 13.38 4.30 0.23
C GLU A 133 12.00 3.72 0.56
N LEU A 134 11.72 3.46 1.84
CA LEU A 134 10.49 2.82 2.29
C LEU A 134 9.87 3.60 3.44
N GLN A 135 9.02 4.54 3.08
CA GLN A 135 8.29 5.45 3.96
C GLN A 135 6.81 5.34 3.66
N LYS A 136 6.10 4.55 4.45
CA LYS A 136 4.70 4.21 4.17
C LYS A 136 3.74 5.00 5.03
N ILE A 137 2.65 5.44 4.41
CA ILE A 137 1.43 5.80 5.10
C ILE A 137 0.42 4.67 4.96
N TYR A 138 -0.32 4.41 6.03
CA TYR A 138 -1.47 3.51 6.05
C TYR A 138 -2.69 4.32 6.47
N TRP A 139 -3.82 4.14 5.79
CA TRP A 139 -5.02 4.90 6.12
C TRP A 139 -6.31 4.13 5.96
N VAL A 140 -7.33 4.63 6.65
CA VAL A 140 -8.73 4.23 6.53
C VAL A 140 -9.57 5.46 6.26
N ASP A 141 -10.63 5.32 5.48
CA ASP A 141 -11.61 6.36 5.17
C ASP A 141 -13.02 5.99 5.65
N GLY A 142 -13.17 4.86 6.34
CA GLY A 142 -14.44 4.35 6.86
C GLY A 142 -15.37 3.73 5.81
N ILE A 143 -14.96 3.69 4.53
CA ILE A 143 -15.74 3.17 3.40
C ILE A 143 -15.00 2.06 2.69
N ASN A 144 -13.74 2.29 2.38
CA ASN A 144 -12.89 1.37 1.68
C ASN A 144 -12.07 0.50 2.65
N GLN A 145 -11.44 -0.54 2.12
CA GLN A 145 -10.47 -1.32 2.89
C GLN A 145 -9.26 -0.49 3.32
N LEU A 146 -8.48 -0.99 4.26
CA LEU A 146 -7.18 -0.42 4.61
C LEU A 146 -6.33 -0.25 3.35
N ARG A 147 -5.70 0.91 3.22
CA ARG A 147 -4.82 1.27 2.12
C ARG A 147 -3.46 1.71 2.61
N TYR A 148 -2.49 1.65 1.74
CA TYR A 148 -1.13 2.11 2.02
C TYR A 148 -0.51 2.76 0.78
N LEU A 149 0.52 3.57 1.00
CA LEU A 149 1.32 4.19 -0.06
C LEU A 149 2.75 4.41 0.44
N ASN A 150 3.74 4.03 -0.36
CA ASN A 150 5.12 4.42 -0.11
C ASN A 150 5.36 5.83 -0.69
N ILE A 151 5.56 6.80 0.18
CA ILE A 151 5.75 8.23 -0.15
C ILE A 151 7.22 8.66 -0.21
N ALA A 152 8.17 7.71 -0.21
CA ALA A 152 9.58 8.04 -0.33
C ALA A 152 9.87 8.80 -1.64
N ASP A 153 10.77 9.77 -1.61
CA ASP A 153 11.08 10.59 -2.79
C ASP A 153 11.78 9.79 -3.88
N SER A 154 12.48 8.72 -3.51
CA SER A 154 13.10 7.73 -4.41
C SER A 154 12.09 6.81 -5.10
N ASN A 155 10.82 6.82 -4.70
CA ASN A 155 9.78 6.00 -5.35
C ASN A 155 9.47 6.56 -6.74
N SER A 156 10.02 5.93 -7.77
CA SER A 156 9.82 6.31 -9.18
C SER A 156 8.42 6.03 -9.73
N ASN A 157 7.61 5.24 -9.00
CA ASN A 157 6.24 4.92 -9.42
C ASN A 157 5.22 6.02 -9.08
N LEU A 158 5.63 7.08 -8.38
CA LEU A 158 4.75 8.19 -8.07
C LEU A 158 4.54 9.12 -9.27
N PRO A 159 3.33 9.68 -9.48
CA PRO A 159 2.12 9.44 -8.67
C PRO A 159 1.43 8.11 -9.02
N ILE A 160 0.88 7.43 -8.00
CA ILE A 160 0.04 6.25 -8.22
C ILE A 160 -1.31 6.67 -8.78
N THR A 161 -1.76 6.00 -9.84
CA THR A 161 -3.06 6.27 -10.50
C THR A 161 -4.06 5.13 -10.34
N GLU A 162 -3.60 3.93 -10.04
CA GLU A 162 -4.41 2.72 -9.92
C GLU A 162 -4.75 2.43 -8.45
N VAL A 163 -6.05 2.40 -8.12
CA VAL A 163 -6.52 2.14 -6.75
C VAL A 163 -6.06 0.80 -6.19
N ASN A 164 -5.92 -0.21 -7.06
CA ASN A 164 -5.51 -1.56 -6.64
C ASN A 164 -4.09 -1.59 -6.05
N LYS A 165 -3.22 -0.67 -6.46
CA LYS A 165 -1.86 -0.52 -5.92
C LYS A 165 -1.83 0.13 -4.54
N LEU A 166 -2.94 0.74 -4.11
CA LEU A 166 -3.10 1.33 -2.79
C LEU A 166 -3.73 0.35 -1.79
N ASN A 167 -4.44 -0.66 -2.26
CA ASN A 167 -5.20 -1.59 -1.44
C ASN A 167 -4.26 -2.56 -0.69
N SER A 168 -4.51 -2.78 0.61
CA SER A 168 -3.80 -3.79 1.40
C SER A 168 -4.16 -5.21 0.99
N CYS A 169 -5.41 -5.40 0.50
CA CYS A 169 -5.88 -6.64 -0.09
C CYS A 169 -6.23 -6.36 -1.56
N PRO A 170 -5.24 -6.37 -2.46
CA PRO A 170 -5.48 -6.08 -3.86
C PRO A 170 -6.34 -7.16 -4.50
N SER A 171 -7.28 -6.74 -5.35
CA SER A 171 -8.04 -7.65 -6.20
C SER A 171 -7.23 -8.03 -7.43
N PHE A 172 -7.50 -9.19 -7.99
CA PHE A 172 -6.84 -9.69 -9.20
C PHE A 172 -7.87 -10.20 -10.20
N LYS A 173 -7.48 -10.24 -11.48
CA LYS A 173 -8.30 -10.77 -12.56
C LYS A 173 -8.28 -12.31 -12.51
N MET A 174 -9.44 -12.94 -12.72
CA MET A 174 -9.61 -14.39 -12.72
C MET A 174 -9.41 -15.02 -14.12
N ASP A 175 -8.74 -14.33 -15.03
CA ASP A 175 -8.51 -14.79 -16.42
C ASP A 175 -7.18 -15.56 -16.59
N HIS A 176 -6.53 -15.86 -15.49
CA HIS A 176 -5.29 -16.63 -15.48
C HIS A 176 -5.57 -18.14 -15.56
N HIS A 177 -4.57 -18.86 -16.04
CA HIS A 177 -4.58 -20.33 -16.09
C HIS A 177 -3.18 -20.88 -15.80
N ILE A 178 -3.10 -21.86 -14.89
CA ILE A 178 -1.85 -22.53 -14.53
C ILE A 178 -1.79 -23.90 -15.21
N GLU A 179 -0.75 -24.11 -15.99
CA GLU A 179 -0.48 -25.40 -16.66
C GLU A 179 0.80 -26.01 -16.08
N VAL A 180 0.79 -27.33 -15.92
CA VAL A 180 1.95 -28.08 -15.49
C VAL A 180 2.21 -29.22 -16.45
N LYS A 181 3.45 -29.31 -16.92
CA LYS A 181 3.94 -30.39 -17.77
C LYS A 181 5.05 -31.13 -17.03
N ARG A 182 4.88 -32.43 -16.89
CA ARG A 182 5.97 -33.29 -16.40
C ARG A 182 7.02 -33.48 -17.47
N ILE A 183 8.28 -33.45 -17.06
CA ILE A 183 9.46 -33.72 -17.89
C ILE A 183 10.20 -34.90 -17.23
N ASN A 184 10.52 -35.92 -18.02
CA ASN A 184 11.32 -37.05 -17.57
C ASN A 184 12.78 -36.58 -17.48
N GLY A 185 13.39 -36.70 -16.30
CA GLY A 185 14.73 -36.22 -15.99
C GLY A 185 14.77 -34.79 -15.45
N GLY A 186 15.96 -34.30 -15.18
CA GLY A 186 16.22 -32.92 -14.78
C GLY A 186 15.94 -32.55 -13.33
N GLY A 187 15.41 -33.46 -12.52
CA GLY A 187 15.15 -33.22 -11.10
C GLY A 187 15.37 -34.46 -10.26
N VAL A 188 15.38 -34.28 -8.95
CA VAL A 188 15.43 -35.36 -7.96
C VAL A 188 14.35 -35.06 -6.93
N PHE A 189 13.19 -35.73 -7.07
CA PHE A 189 12.10 -35.63 -6.13
C PHE A 189 11.95 -36.93 -5.34
N THR A 190 11.61 -36.81 -4.07
CA THR A 190 11.15 -37.97 -3.30
C THR A 190 9.74 -38.38 -3.75
N SER A 191 9.45 -39.67 -3.80
CA SER A 191 8.12 -40.18 -4.14
C SER A 191 7.02 -39.50 -3.31
N GLY A 192 5.87 -39.27 -3.92
CA GLY A 192 4.76 -38.59 -3.27
C GLY A 192 3.87 -37.85 -4.24
N VAL A 193 3.31 -36.73 -3.81
CA VAL A 193 2.49 -35.86 -4.64
C VAL A 193 2.95 -34.39 -4.50
N ILE A 194 2.82 -33.66 -5.58
CA ILE A 194 3.17 -32.24 -5.64
C ILE A 194 2.04 -31.45 -6.25
N GLN A 195 1.84 -30.24 -5.74
CA GLN A 195 0.99 -29.19 -6.30
C GLN A 195 1.80 -27.92 -6.44
N TYR A 196 1.39 -27.07 -7.36
CA TYR A 196 1.92 -25.73 -7.51
C TYR A 196 0.81 -24.73 -7.25
N ALA A 197 1.14 -23.66 -6.56
CA ALA A 197 0.25 -22.55 -6.30
C ALA A 197 0.99 -21.25 -6.56
N PHE A 198 0.29 -20.17 -6.86
CA PHE A 198 0.92 -18.88 -6.99
C PHE A 198 0.11 -17.75 -6.35
N THR A 199 0.83 -16.67 -6.04
CA THR A 199 0.30 -15.41 -5.55
C THR A 199 0.79 -14.29 -6.45
N TYR A 200 0.10 -13.15 -6.43
CA TYR A 200 0.60 -11.90 -7.00
C TYR A 200 1.11 -10.98 -5.90
N PHE A 201 2.14 -10.19 -6.19
CA PHE A 201 2.58 -9.14 -5.28
C PHE A 201 3.21 -7.96 -6.02
N ASN A 202 3.24 -6.81 -5.36
CA ASN A 202 3.93 -5.62 -5.81
C ASN A 202 5.21 -5.42 -4.99
N LYS A 203 6.24 -4.86 -5.60
CA LYS A 203 7.48 -4.53 -4.89
C LYS A 203 7.16 -3.63 -3.67
N ASN A 204 7.56 -4.07 -2.47
CA ASN A 204 7.29 -3.40 -1.20
C ASN A 204 5.78 -3.22 -0.90
N GLY A 205 4.95 -4.05 -1.51
CA GLY A 205 3.51 -3.99 -1.39
C GLY A 205 2.89 -5.25 -0.80
N ALA A 206 1.54 -5.29 -0.82
CA ALA A 206 0.79 -6.44 -0.39
C ALA A 206 0.95 -7.61 -1.36
N GLU A 207 0.95 -8.82 -0.81
CA GLU A 207 0.84 -10.07 -1.52
C GLU A 207 -0.63 -10.54 -1.44
N THR A 208 -1.18 -11.05 -2.53
CA THR A 208 -2.53 -11.62 -2.56
C THR A 208 -2.56 -12.94 -1.78
N ASN A 209 -3.75 -13.41 -1.45
CA ASN A 209 -3.93 -14.82 -1.13
C ASN A 209 -3.55 -15.68 -2.34
N ILE A 210 -3.49 -17.02 -2.14
CA ILE A 210 -3.30 -17.97 -3.24
C ILE A 210 -4.36 -17.68 -4.31
N VAL A 211 -3.88 -17.40 -5.51
CA VAL A 211 -4.71 -17.01 -6.66
C VAL A 211 -5.27 -18.24 -7.35
N ASP A 212 -4.40 -19.23 -7.57
CA ASP A 212 -4.76 -20.50 -8.18
C ASP A 212 -3.81 -21.60 -7.70
N MET A 213 -4.29 -22.84 -7.76
CA MET A 213 -3.55 -24.02 -7.34
C MET A 213 -3.85 -25.19 -8.29
N THR A 214 -2.81 -25.88 -8.67
CA THR A 214 -2.92 -27.03 -9.57
C THR A 214 -3.58 -28.24 -8.88
N PRO A 215 -4.08 -29.21 -9.65
CA PRO A 215 -4.34 -30.55 -9.13
C PRO A 215 -3.07 -31.18 -8.54
N LEU A 216 -3.24 -32.29 -7.86
CA LEU A 216 -2.13 -33.13 -7.37
C LEU A 216 -1.48 -33.85 -8.54
N TYR A 217 -0.16 -33.69 -8.66
CA TYR A 217 0.66 -34.50 -9.59
C TYR A 217 1.41 -35.56 -8.82
N TYR A 218 1.34 -36.77 -9.31
CA TYR A 218 2.05 -37.89 -8.72
C TYR A 218 3.53 -37.87 -9.08
N ILE A 219 4.39 -37.96 -8.06
CA ILE A 219 5.84 -38.09 -8.21
C ILE A 219 6.16 -39.59 -8.15
N GLY A 220 6.25 -40.23 -9.30
CA GLY A 220 6.52 -41.62 -9.47
C GLY A 220 7.03 -41.90 -10.88
N GLU A 221 7.40 -43.15 -11.15
CA GLU A 221 7.72 -43.57 -12.51
C GLU A 221 6.44 -43.86 -13.28
N GLU A 222 6.45 -43.61 -14.59
CA GLU A 222 5.36 -44.03 -15.47
C GLU A 222 5.29 -45.56 -15.48
N HIS A 223 4.08 -46.10 -15.34
CA HIS A 223 3.79 -47.56 -15.42
C HIS A 223 4.39 -48.41 -14.31
N ARG A 224 5.01 -47.86 -13.28
CA ARG A 224 5.56 -48.59 -12.14
C ARG A 224 5.12 -48.03 -10.80
N GLY A 225 4.76 -48.88 -9.87
CA GLY A 225 4.67 -48.51 -8.48
C GLY A 225 6.05 -48.10 -7.95
N ILE A 226 6.10 -47.14 -7.06
CA ILE A 226 7.32 -46.66 -6.43
C ILE A 226 7.21 -46.82 -4.91
N MET A 227 8.32 -47.14 -4.26
CA MET A 227 8.35 -47.24 -2.79
C MET A 227 8.39 -45.86 -2.14
N ALA A 228 7.89 -45.80 -0.91
CA ALA A 228 8.04 -44.59 -0.10
C ALA A 228 9.55 -44.27 0.04
N ASP A 229 9.84 -42.96 0.01
CA ASP A 229 11.20 -42.41 0.10
C ASP A 229 12.16 -42.72 -1.07
N GLU A 230 11.68 -43.41 -2.11
CA GLU A 230 12.46 -43.58 -3.34
C GLU A 230 12.53 -42.27 -4.12
N THR A 231 13.69 -41.97 -4.71
CA THR A 231 13.89 -40.77 -5.51
C THR A 231 13.55 -40.98 -6.98
N VAL A 232 12.88 -40.03 -7.58
CA VAL A 232 12.44 -40.06 -8.98
C VAL A 232 13.13 -38.98 -9.76
N GLY A 233 13.74 -39.36 -10.89
CA GLY A 233 14.36 -38.43 -11.83
C GLY A 233 13.31 -37.76 -12.73
N CYS A 234 12.58 -36.77 -12.21
CA CYS A 234 11.63 -35.98 -12.99
C CYS A 234 11.70 -34.48 -12.61
N SER A 235 11.16 -33.66 -13.48
CA SER A 235 10.95 -32.23 -13.22
C SER A 235 9.59 -31.80 -13.72
N TYR A 236 9.16 -30.60 -13.33
CA TYR A 236 7.90 -30.02 -13.75
C TYR A 236 8.12 -28.64 -14.33
N GLU A 237 7.61 -28.42 -15.54
CA GLU A 237 7.50 -27.11 -16.15
C GLU A 237 6.16 -26.51 -15.78
N VAL A 238 6.18 -25.35 -15.10
CA VAL A 238 4.98 -24.66 -14.66
C VAL A 238 4.83 -23.38 -15.47
N THR A 239 3.70 -23.23 -16.16
CA THR A 239 3.40 -22.05 -16.96
C THR A 239 2.14 -21.38 -16.44
N VAL A 240 2.21 -20.09 -16.14
CA VAL A 240 1.05 -19.25 -15.83
C VAL A 240 0.69 -18.47 -17.09
N LYS A 241 -0.48 -18.73 -17.67
CA LYS A 241 -1.01 -18.01 -18.83
C LYS A 241 -1.90 -16.86 -18.39
N ASN A 242 -1.98 -15.81 -19.19
CA ASN A 242 -2.78 -14.61 -18.96
C ASN A 242 -2.63 -14.02 -17.54
N PRO A 243 -1.39 -13.84 -17.04
CA PRO A 243 -1.20 -13.30 -15.72
C PRO A 243 -1.74 -11.86 -15.64
N ASP A 244 -2.22 -11.47 -14.45
CA ASP A 244 -2.63 -10.09 -14.21
C ASP A 244 -1.41 -9.16 -14.15
N THR A 245 -1.17 -8.44 -15.22
CA THR A 245 -0.04 -7.51 -15.36
C THR A 245 -0.20 -6.21 -14.57
N SER A 246 -1.27 -6.04 -13.80
CA SER A 246 -1.37 -4.93 -12.84
C SER A 246 -0.42 -5.09 -11.66
N PHE A 247 0.03 -6.34 -11.38
CA PHE A 247 1.05 -6.66 -10.39
C PHE A 247 2.47 -6.64 -10.97
N ASP A 248 3.46 -6.51 -10.10
CA ASP A 248 4.86 -6.48 -10.52
C ASP A 248 5.44 -7.91 -10.63
N TYR A 249 4.96 -8.84 -9.79
CA TYR A 249 5.52 -10.18 -9.66
C TYR A 249 4.46 -11.25 -9.45
N ILE A 250 4.81 -12.48 -9.86
CA ILE A 250 4.19 -13.73 -9.43
C ILE A 250 5.18 -14.43 -8.50
N ARG A 251 4.71 -14.93 -7.36
CA ARG A 251 5.45 -15.85 -6.49
C ARG A 251 4.88 -17.25 -6.65
N LEU A 252 5.71 -18.17 -7.13
CA LEU A 252 5.34 -19.57 -7.34
C LEU A 252 5.75 -20.39 -6.12
N TYR A 253 4.83 -21.19 -5.63
CA TYR A 253 5.02 -22.15 -4.55
C TYR A 253 4.91 -23.58 -5.04
N SER A 254 5.69 -24.48 -4.44
CA SER A 254 5.48 -25.93 -4.50
C SER A 254 4.99 -26.44 -3.15
N ILE A 255 4.02 -27.33 -3.18
CA ILE A 255 3.41 -27.96 -2.01
C ILE A 255 3.56 -29.46 -2.20
N MET A 256 4.46 -30.07 -1.47
CA MET A 256 4.82 -31.49 -1.63
C MET A 256 4.39 -32.28 -0.41
N ARG A 257 3.86 -33.49 -0.64
CA ARG A 257 3.53 -34.47 0.40
C ARG A 257 4.15 -35.80 0.02
N THR A 258 4.92 -36.36 0.94
CA THR A 258 5.58 -37.66 0.77
C THR A 258 4.89 -38.80 1.52
N SER A 259 3.95 -38.49 2.42
CA SER A 259 3.14 -39.47 3.13
C SER A 259 1.71 -38.96 3.32
N LEU A 260 0.77 -39.90 3.49
CA LEU A 260 -0.67 -39.61 3.61
C LEU A 260 -0.99 -38.71 4.81
N ASN A 261 -0.33 -38.95 5.95
CA ASN A 261 -0.58 -38.24 7.20
C ASN A 261 0.52 -37.20 7.51
N GLY A 262 1.48 -37.01 6.60
CA GLY A 262 2.57 -36.02 6.76
C GLY A 262 2.09 -34.61 6.50
N GLN A 263 2.70 -33.65 7.21
CA GLN A 263 2.51 -32.26 6.92
C GLN A 263 3.06 -31.92 5.53
N PRO A 264 2.37 -31.08 4.74
CA PRO A 264 2.89 -30.65 3.45
C PRO A 264 4.14 -29.79 3.63
N VAL A 265 5.13 -30.02 2.79
CA VAL A 265 6.31 -29.15 2.70
C VAL A 265 6.02 -28.07 1.64
N VAL A 266 5.91 -26.83 2.08
CA VAL A 266 5.69 -25.68 1.21
C VAL A 266 7.02 -24.97 0.99
N ARG A 267 7.36 -24.69 -0.28
CA ARG A 267 8.58 -23.99 -0.66
C ARG A 267 8.27 -22.93 -1.71
N ILE A 268 8.92 -21.78 -1.60
CA ILE A 268 8.97 -20.81 -2.69
C ILE A 268 9.87 -21.37 -3.79
N VAL A 269 9.34 -21.52 -4.99
CA VAL A 269 10.08 -21.99 -6.16
C VAL A 269 10.80 -20.81 -6.79
N LYS A 270 10.07 -19.73 -7.07
CA LYS A 270 10.64 -18.55 -7.74
C LYS A 270 9.69 -17.36 -7.67
N ASP A 271 10.29 -16.16 -7.61
CA ASP A 271 9.63 -14.90 -7.90
C ASP A 271 9.86 -14.55 -9.38
N ILE A 272 8.78 -14.36 -10.13
CA ILE A 272 8.81 -14.09 -11.57
C ILE A 272 8.33 -12.66 -11.78
N LYS A 273 9.18 -11.82 -12.39
CA LYS A 273 8.84 -10.45 -12.72
C LYS A 273 7.91 -10.42 -13.92
N LEU A 274 6.82 -9.62 -13.83
CA LEU A 274 5.81 -9.46 -14.90
C LEU A 274 6.06 -8.24 -15.79
N LYS A 275 6.84 -7.27 -15.30
CA LYS A 275 7.16 -6.01 -16.01
C LYS A 275 8.65 -5.75 -16.04
#